data_dbd4eb4d3fdc1114041ac500d60d0a6e
#
_entry.id   dbd4eb4d3fdc1114041ac500d60d0a6e
#
_cell.length_a   1.000
_cell.length_b   1.000
_cell.length_c   1.000
_cell.angle_alpha   90.00
_cell.angle_beta   90.00
_cell.angle_gamma   90.00
#
_symmetry.space_group_name_H-M   'P 1'
#
loop_
_entity.id
_entity.type
_entity.pdbx_description
1 polymer ?
#
loop_
_entity_poly.entity_id
_entity_poly.type
_entity_poly.pdbx_seq_one_letter_code
_entity_poly.pdbx_strand_id
1 'polypeptide(L)'
;MEILRDTPEFKPSEVVVAEEVIDSYLHDPQGSGYNILVAEADSTVVGYVGYGPTPLTEGTWDIYWMAVRPKRQGQGIGSALIAFAEEQIRKAQGRLAIIETSSKPEYEKTRRFHLSHGYEVVCRFPDFYAPGDNKLILQKRMS
;
A
#
# COMPACT_ATOMS: atom_id res chain seq x y z
N MET A 1 -8.20 -13.76 -9.46
CA MET A 1 -6.93 -13.63 -8.74
C MET A 1 -5.80 -13.44 -9.74
N GLU A 2 -5.00 -12.43 -9.49
CA GLU A 2 -3.83 -12.21 -10.32
C GLU A 2 -2.59 -12.59 -9.54
N ILE A 3 -1.59 -13.08 -10.27
CA ILE A 3 -0.36 -13.51 -9.65
C ILE A 3 0.78 -12.70 -10.25
N LEU A 4 1.53 -12.04 -9.38
CA LEU A 4 2.70 -11.28 -9.79
C LEU A 4 3.93 -12.16 -9.71
N ARG A 5 4.65 -12.23 -10.82
CA ARG A 5 5.90 -12.96 -10.90
C ARG A 5 6.91 -12.10 -11.62
N ASP A 6 8.08 -12.60 -11.78
CA ASP A 6 9.11 -11.98 -12.61
C ASP A 6 9.51 -10.60 -12.12
N THR A 7 9.42 -10.39 -10.81
CA THR A 7 9.93 -9.18 -10.21
C THR A 7 11.42 -9.39 -9.95
N PRO A 8 12.27 -8.45 -10.36
CA PRO A 8 13.71 -8.68 -10.24
C PRO A 8 14.18 -8.95 -8.81
N GLU A 9 13.42 -8.47 -7.84
CA GLU A 9 13.80 -8.58 -6.43
C GLU A 9 13.57 -9.96 -5.84
N PHE A 10 12.80 -10.83 -6.50
CA PHE A 10 12.57 -12.17 -5.98
C PHE A 10 12.54 -13.22 -7.06
N LYS A 11 12.66 -14.45 -6.60
CA LYS A 11 12.56 -15.59 -7.49
C LYS A 11 11.09 -15.92 -7.70
N PRO A 12 10.65 -16.04 -8.93
CA PRO A 12 9.24 -16.32 -9.21
C PRO A 12 8.70 -17.57 -8.53
N SER A 13 9.57 -18.53 -8.27
CA SER A 13 9.15 -19.76 -7.62
C SER A 13 8.94 -19.60 -6.13
N GLU A 14 9.37 -18.51 -5.55
CA GLU A 14 9.31 -18.31 -4.11
C GLU A 14 8.22 -17.37 -3.65
N VAL A 15 7.88 -16.39 -4.48
CA VAL A 15 6.94 -15.35 -4.06
C VAL A 15 5.81 -15.24 -5.06
N VAL A 16 4.61 -15.24 -4.53
CA VAL A 16 3.39 -15.04 -5.31
C VAL A 16 2.65 -13.88 -4.68
N VAL A 17 2.20 -12.93 -5.52
CA VAL A 17 1.38 -11.83 -5.06
C VAL A 17 -0.01 -12.03 -5.64
N ALA A 18 -1.00 -12.08 -4.76
CA ALA A 18 -2.37 -12.35 -5.18
C ALA A 18 -3.28 -11.26 -4.64
N GLU A 19 -4.27 -10.91 -5.44
CA GLU A 19 -5.27 -9.91 -5.07
C GLU A 19 -6.50 -10.59 -4.50
N GLU A 20 -7.01 -10.02 -3.41
CA GLU A 20 -8.26 -10.45 -2.82
C GLU A 20 -9.14 -9.24 -2.56
N VAL A 21 -10.44 -9.43 -2.66
CA VAL A 21 -11.41 -8.39 -2.38
C VAL A 21 -12.20 -8.81 -1.17
N ILE A 22 -12.17 -8.00 -0.13
CA ILE A 22 -12.82 -8.33 1.13
C ILE A 22 -13.93 -7.37 1.52
N ASP A 23 -14.28 -6.45 0.65
CA ASP A 23 -15.26 -5.43 0.96
C ASP A 23 -16.62 -6.01 1.34
N SER A 24 -17.08 -7.02 0.62
CA SER A 24 -18.37 -7.61 0.87
C SER A 24 -18.43 -8.30 2.23
N TYR A 25 -17.31 -8.60 2.76
CA TYR A 25 -17.16 -9.33 3.98
C TYR A 25 -17.12 -8.40 5.19
N LEU A 26 -16.55 -7.23 5.02
CA LEU A 26 -16.34 -6.29 6.11
C LEU A 26 -17.31 -5.13 6.09
N HIS A 27 -17.81 -4.75 4.93
CA HIS A 27 -18.47 -3.49 4.78
C HIS A 27 -19.63 -3.56 3.85
N ASP A 28 -19.73 -2.57 3.03
CA ASP A 28 -20.77 -2.36 2.07
C ASP A 28 -20.60 -3.32 0.92
N PRO A 29 -21.55 -4.21 0.73
CA PRO A 29 -21.49 -5.12 -0.41
C PRO A 29 -21.52 -4.39 -1.75
N GLN A 30 -21.80 -3.11 -1.74
CA GLN A 30 -21.80 -2.35 -2.99
C GLN A 30 -20.40 -1.91 -3.37
N GLY A 31 -19.41 -2.51 -2.74
CA GLY A 31 -18.10 -2.38 -3.26
C GLY A 31 -17.45 -1.06 -2.96
N SER A 32 -17.38 -0.74 -1.72
CA SER A 32 -16.53 0.36 -1.35
C SER A 32 -15.13 0.13 -1.84
N GLY A 33 -14.80 -1.11 -2.19
CA GLY A 33 -13.58 -1.37 -2.88
C GLY A 33 -12.36 -1.51 -2.03
N TYR A 34 -12.48 -2.15 -0.88
CA TYR A 34 -11.26 -2.54 -0.19
C TYR A 34 -10.65 -3.70 -0.92
N ASN A 35 -9.42 -3.51 -1.35
CA ASN A 35 -8.66 -4.55 -2.03
C ASN A 35 -7.44 -4.85 -1.19
N ILE A 36 -7.10 -6.13 -1.10
CA ILE A 36 -5.90 -6.53 -0.41
C ILE A 36 -5.06 -7.39 -1.34
N LEU A 37 -3.80 -7.01 -1.45
CA LEU A 37 -2.81 -7.81 -2.18
C LEU A 37 -1.95 -8.49 -1.13
N VAL A 38 -1.73 -9.78 -1.30
CA VAL A 38 -0.87 -10.53 -0.39
C VAL A 38 0.31 -11.10 -1.16
N ALA A 39 1.46 -11.11 -0.52
CA ALA A 39 2.64 -11.76 -1.04
C ALA A 39 2.86 -13.04 -0.25
N GLU A 40 3.04 -14.15 -0.97
CA GLU A 40 3.25 -15.45 -0.35
C GLU A 40 4.58 -16.03 -0.79
N ALA A 41 5.26 -16.65 0.15
CA ALA A 41 6.46 -17.41 -0.13
C ALA A 41 6.36 -18.71 0.63
N ASP A 42 6.56 -19.84 -0.05
CA ASP A 42 6.48 -21.17 0.55
C ASP A 42 5.16 -21.37 1.28
N SER A 43 4.06 -20.95 0.64
CA SER A 43 2.70 -21.06 1.16
C SER A 43 2.44 -20.27 2.42
N THR A 44 3.30 -19.31 2.72
CA THR A 44 3.16 -18.45 3.88
C THR A 44 3.01 -17.02 3.43
N VAL A 45 2.06 -16.27 4.02
CA VAL A 45 1.92 -14.86 3.72
C VAL A 45 3.09 -14.12 4.35
N VAL A 46 3.84 -13.40 3.53
CA VAL A 46 5.02 -12.66 3.98
C VAL A 46 4.83 -11.16 3.91
N GLY A 47 3.76 -10.70 3.30
CA GLY A 47 3.46 -9.27 3.25
C GLY A 47 2.08 -9.03 2.67
N TYR A 48 1.58 -7.80 2.85
CA TYR A 48 0.31 -7.41 2.28
C TYR A 48 0.21 -5.89 2.16
N VAL A 49 -0.72 -5.44 1.31
CA VAL A 49 -1.06 -4.03 1.19
C VAL A 49 -2.56 -3.91 0.95
N GLY A 50 -3.18 -2.97 1.64
CA GLY A 50 -4.60 -2.67 1.47
C GLY A 50 -4.78 -1.33 0.78
N TYR A 51 -5.69 -1.25 -0.18
CA TYR A 51 -5.94 -0.02 -0.92
C TYR A 51 -7.39 0.04 -1.37
N GLY A 52 -7.86 1.25 -1.67
CA GLY A 52 -9.22 1.43 -2.16
C GLY A 52 -9.46 2.87 -2.58
N PRO A 53 -10.56 3.12 -3.31
CA PRO A 53 -10.87 4.48 -3.75
C PRO A 53 -11.32 5.34 -2.57
N THR A 54 -10.87 6.58 -2.58
CA THR A 54 -11.27 7.54 -1.55
C THR A 54 -12.68 8.03 -1.85
N PRO A 55 -13.61 7.90 -0.91
CA PRO A 55 -14.98 8.35 -1.16
C PRO A 55 -15.05 9.82 -1.54
N LEU A 56 -16.02 10.13 -2.40
CA LEU A 56 -16.32 11.50 -2.81
C LEU A 56 -15.22 12.18 -3.61
N THR A 57 -14.30 11.41 -4.17
CA THR A 57 -13.25 11.99 -4.99
C THR A 57 -13.33 11.44 -6.41
N GLU A 58 -12.74 12.18 -7.32
CA GLU A 58 -12.60 11.73 -8.69
C GLU A 58 -11.18 11.23 -8.87
N GLY A 59 -11.00 9.92 -8.67
CA GLY A 59 -9.72 9.28 -8.98
C GLY A 59 -8.65 9.38 -7.91
N THR A 60 -9.01 9.68 -6.67
CA THR A 60 -8.07 9.58 -5.55
C THR A 60 -8.23 8.24 -4.88
N TRP A 61 -7.12 7.60 -4.58
CA TRP A 61 -7.10 6.29 -3.96
C TRP A 61 -6.27 6.31 -2.70
N ASP A 62 -6.72 5.59 -1.69
CA ASP A 62 -5.98 5.44 -0.45
C ASP A 62 -5.19 4.15 -0.49
N ILE A 63 -3.93 4.21 -0.04
CA ILE A 63 -3.20 3.02 0.31
C ILE A 63 -3.23 3.01 1.84
N TYR A 64 -4.02 2.09 2.39
CA TYR A 64 -4.38 2.16 3.80
C TYR A 64 -3.31 1.62 4.73
N TRP A 65 -2.76 0.48 4.39
CA TRP A 65 -1.76 -0.15 5.23
C TRP A 65 -0.93 -1.12 4.40
N MET A 66 0.28 -1.33 4.87
CA MET A 66 1.19 -2.25 4.23
C MET A 66 2.12 -2.81 5.29
N ALA A 67 2.40 -4.09 5.20
CA ALA A 67 3.33 -4.73 6.10
C ALA A 67 4.07 -5.86 5.40
N VAL A 68 5.32 -6.05 5.80
CA VAL A 68 6.15 -7.16 5.33
C VAL A 68 6.75 -7.80 6.57
N ARG A 69 6.74 -9.12 6.65
CA ARG A 69 7.32 -9.82 7.80
C ARG A 69 8.75 -9.38 8.03
N PRO A 70 9.15 -9.14 9.28
CA PRO A 70 10.49 -8.63 9.56
C PRO A 70 11.60 -9.48 8.95
N LYS A 71 11.44 -10.79 8.91
CA LYS A 71 12.45 -11.68 8.36
C LYS A 71 12.55 -11.59 6.84
N ARG A 72 11.57 -10.97 6.21
CA ARG A 72 11.52 -10.85 4.76
C ARG A 72 11.72 -9.43 4.27
N GLN A 73 11.96 -8.51 5.17
CA GLN A 73 12.23 -7.13 4.76
C GLN A 73 13.58 -7.06 4.06
N GLY A 74 13.70 -6.09 3.16
CA GLY A 74 14.93 -5.93 2.40
C GLY A 74 15.04 -6.83 1.19
N GLN A 75 13.97 -7.57 0.86
CA GLN A 75 13.97 -8.48 -0.29
C GLN A 75 13.13 -7.96 -1.45
N GLY A 76 12.68 -6.71 -1.38
CA GLY A 76 11.89 -6.13 -2.46
C GLY A 76 10.40 -6.47 -2.43
N ILE A 77 9.93 -7.14 -1.38
CA ILE A 77 8.52 -7.53 -1.30
C ILE A 77 7.63 -6.30 -1.19
N GLY A 78 8.01 -5.35 -0.33
CA GLY A 78 7.25 -4.11 -0.18
C GLY A 78 7.20 -3.32 -1.48
N SER A 79 8.32 -3.26 -2.19
CA SER A 79 8.37 -2.55 -3.47
C SER A 79 7.45 -3.19 -4.49
N ALA A 80 7.40 -4.52 -4.52
CA ALA A 80 6.51 -5.22 -5.44
C ALA A 80 5.05 -5.00 -5.09
N LEU A 81 4.72 -5.03 -3.80
CA LEU A 81 3.36 -4.82 -3.35
C LEU A 81 2.86 -3.43 -3.72
N ILE A 82 3.66 -2.40 -3.46
CA ILE A 82 3.22 -1.04 -3.76
C ILE A 82 3.13 -0.82 -5.26
N ALA A 83 4.07 -1.38 -6.02
CA ALA A 83 4.04 -1.25 -7.47
C ALA A 83 2.80 -1.93 -8.06
N PHE A 84 2.44 -3.09 -7.54
CA PHE A 84 1.25 -3.79 -8.02
C PHE A 84 -0.01 -3.01 -7.68
N ALA A 85 -0.10 -2.48 -6.44
CA ALA A 85 -1.25 -1.67 -6.05
C ALA A 85 -1.38 -0.44 -6.94
N GLU A 86 -0.27 0.23 -7.22
CA GLU A 86 -0.28 1.40 -8.10
C GLU A 86 -0.74 1.04 -9.50
N GLU A 87 -0.35 -0.13 -9.99
CA GLU A 87 -0.80 -0.56 -11.29
C GLU A 87 -2.31 -0.80 -11.31
N GLN A 88 -2.86 -1.39 -10.27
CA GLN A 88 -4.29 -1.59 -10.19
C GLN A 88 -5.03 -0.25 -10.13
N ILE A 89 -4.48 0.71 -9.41
CA ILE A 89 -5.05 2.05 -9.35
C ILE A 89 -5.04 2.69 -10.74
N ARG A 90 -3.94 2.56 -11.48
CA ARG A 90 -3.85 3.10 -12.83
C ARG A 90 -4.85 2.44 -13.78
N LYS A 91 -5.01 1.12 -13.66
CA LYS A 91 -5.99 0.40 -14.48
C LYS A 91 -7.41 0.87 -14.21
N ALA A 92 -7.68 1.30 -13.00
CA ALA A 92 -8.97 1.84 -12.62
C ALA A 92 -9.07 3.34 -12.89
N GLN A 93 -8.06 3.90 -13.59
CA GLN A 93 -8.01 5.30 -13.97
C GLN A 93 -7.86 6.24 -12.77
N GLY A 94 -7.21 5.76 -11.72
CA GLY A 94 -6.89 6.59 -10.58
C GLY A 94 -5.88 7.65 -10.94
N ARG A 95 -6.03 8.84 -10.35
CA ARG A 95 -5.14 9.96 -10.62
C ARG A 95 -4.10 10.17 -9.54
N LEU A 96 -4.49 9.88 -8.30
CA LEU A 96 -3.65 10.12 -7.13
C LEU A 96 -3.71 8.92 -6.20
N ALA A 97 -2.59 8.62 -5.58
CA ALA A 97 -2.55 7.69 -4.45
C ALA A 97 -2.07 8.45 -3.22
N ILE A 98 -2.74 8.25 -2.10
CA ILE A 98 -2.35 8.92 -0.86
C ILE A 98 -2.09 7.88 0.23
N ILE A 99 -1.14 8.23 1.10
CA ILE A 99 -0.74 7.39 2.22
C ILE A 99 -0.69 8.27 3.45
N GLU A 100 -1.28 7.80 4.56
CA GLU A 100 -1.20 8.50 5.84
C GLU A 100 -0.24 7.77 6.75
N THR A 101 0.60 8.51 7.44
CA THR A 101 1.55 7.90 8.35
C THR A 101 1.84 8.85 9.51
N SER A 102 2.48 8.32 10.55
CA SER A 102 2.84 9.05 11.74
C SER A 102 4.22 9.68 11.58
N SER A 103 4.45 10.79 12.28
CA SER A 103 5.76 11.44 12.28
C SER A 103 6.70 10.85 13.32
N LYS A 104 6.26 9.85 14.08
CA LYS A 104 7.10 9.26 15.13
C LYS A 104 8.36 8.63 14.55
N PRO A 105 9.46 8.64 15.32
CA PRO A 105 10.72 8.03 14.84
C PRO A 105 10.60 6.56 14.46
N GLU A 106 9.70 5.82 15.12
CA GLU A 106 9.51 4.39 14.81
C GLU A 106 9.02 4.18 13.40
N TYR A 107 8.42 5.20 12.77
CA TYR A 107 7.90 5.11 11.41
C TYR A 107 8.85 5.72 10.38
N GLU A 108 10.06 6.09 10.79
CA GLU A 108 10.99 6.73 9.87
C GLU A 108 11.34 5.83 8.69
N LYS A 109 11.57 4.55 8.97
CA LYS A 109 11.89 3.61 7.91
C LYS A 109 10.75 3.50 6.90
N THR A 110 9.51 3.47 7.41
CA THR A 110 8.34 3.42 6.55
C THR A 110 8.23 4.68 5.70
N ARG A 111 8.44 5.85 6.31
CA ARG A 111 8.40 7.10 5.55
C ARG A 111 9.45 7.13 4.45
N ARG A 112 10.66 6.72 4.76
CA ARG A 112 11.73 6.68 3.76
C ARG A 112 11.39 5.76 2.61
N PHE A 113 10.77 4.63 2.93
CA PHE A 113 10.35 3.68 1.90
C PHE A 113 9.40 4.35 0.92
N HIS A 114 8.37 5.03 1.43
CA HIS A 114 7.40 5.69 0.55
C HIS A 114 8.02 6.83 -0.23
N LEU A 115 8.87 7.62 0.41
CA LEU A 115 9.55 8.71 -0.29
C LEU A 115 10.42 8.18 -1.41
N SER A 116 11.09 7.05 -1.18
CA SER A 116 11.93 6.45 -2.22
C SER A 116 11.12 5.91 -3.38
N HIS A 117 9.82 5.71 -3.19
CA HIS A 117 8.93 5.23 -4.25
C HIS A 117 8.13 6.35 -4.90
N GLY A 118 8.56 7.58 -4.70
CA GLY A 118 7.98 8.70 -5.42
C GLY A 118 6.87 9.45 -4.71
N TYR A 119 6.60 9.08 -3.46
CA TYR A 119 5.62 9.81 -2.66
C TYR A 119 6.25 11.03 -2.05
N GLU A 120 5.47 12.08 -1.86
CA GLU A 120 5.96 13.29 -1.23
C GLU A 120 4.96 13.76 -0.17
N VAL A 121 5.48 14.40 0.86
CA VAL A 121 4.65 14.90 1.95
C VAL A 121 3.94 16.16 1.46
N VAL A 122 2.61 16.14 1.48
CA VAL A 122 1.81 17.28 1.04
C VAL A 122 1.03 17.91 2.19
N CYS A 123 0.92 17.25 3.32
CA CYS A 123 0.17 17.78 4.44
C CYS A 123 0.72 17.23 5.75
N ARG A 124 0.72 18.09 6.77
CA ARG A 124 1.12 17.72 8.11
C ARG A 124 0.04 18.22 9.08
N PHE A 125 -0.51 17.28 9.84
CA PHE A 125 -1.54 17.60 10.82
C PHE A 125 -0.92 17.45 12.21
N PRO A 126 -0.59 18.55 12.88
CA PRO A 126 0.12 18.46 14.17
C PRO A 126 -0.73 17.79 15.23
N ASP A 127 -0.07 16.97 16.05
CA ASP A 127 -0.70 16.36 17.23
C ASP A 127 -1.95 15.56 16.93
N PHE A 128 -2.04 15.02 15.71
CA PHE A 128 -3.24 14.32 15.27
C PHE A 128 -3.48 13.04 16.07
N TYR A 129 -2.45 12.22 16.21
CA TYR A 129 -2.58 10.93 16.89
C TYR A 129 -2.39 11.09 18.40
N ALA A 130 -1.53 11.99 18.81
CA ALA A 130 -1.20 12.26 20.21
C ALA A 130 -0.31 13.50 20.25
N PRO A 131 -0.11 14.09 21.43
CA PRO A 131 0.81 15.23 21.51
C PRO A 131 2.18 14.83 20.94
N GLY A 132 2.65 15.62 19.99
CA GLY A 132 3.93 15.38 19.34
C GLY A 132 3.90 14.33 18.25
N ASP A 133 2.78 13.66 18.04
CA ASP A 133 2.65 12.64 17.02
C ASP A 133 1.76 13.15 15.91
N ASN A 134 2.37 13.63 14.84
CA ASN A 134 1.66 14.28 13.76
C ASN A 134 1.24 13.28 12.69
N LYS A 135 0.15 13.60 12.02
CA LYS A 135 -0.26 12.83 10.84
C LYS A 135 0.37 13.48 9.63
N LEU A 136 1.04 12.67 8.83
CA LEU A 136 1.61 13.11 7.56
C LEU A 136 0.83 12.46 6.44
N ILE A 137 0.51 13.25 5.42
CA ILE A 137 -0.17 12.74 4.23
C ILE A 137 0.81 12.85 3.08
N LEU A 138 1.08 11.71 2.46
CA LEU A 138 1.96 11.62 1.31
C LEU A 138 1.13 11.33 0.09
N GLN A 139 1.57 11.81 -1.07
CA GLN A 139 0.85 11.55 -2.30
C GLN A 139 1.79 11.25 -3.45
N LYS A 140 1.27 10.54 -4.44
CA LYS A 140 1.95 10.28 -5.69
C LYS A 140 0.94 10.34 -6.81
N ARG A 141 1.30 11.03 -7.88
CA ARG A 141 0.43 11.07 -9.05
C ARG A 141 0.54 9.78 -9.82
N MET A 142 -0.63 9.28 -10.23
CA MET A 142 -0.68 8.02 -10.98
C MET A 142 -0.70 8.25 -12.48
N SER A 143 -0.90 9.48 -12.87
CA SER A 143 -0.94 9.78 -14.32
C SER A 143 0.03 10.88 -14.69
#